data_9bff1f98ce484cabc729ddada1ddf6c0
#
_entry.id   9bff1f98ce484cabc729ddada1ddf6c0
#
_cell.length_a   1.000
_cell.length_b   1.000
_cell.length_c   1.000
_cell.angle_alpha   90.00
_cell.angle_beta   90.00
_cell.angle_gamma   90.00
#
_symmetry.space_group_name_H-M   'P 1'
#
loop_
_entity.id
_entity.type
_entity.pdbx_description
1 polymer ?
#
loop_
_entity_poly.entity_id
_entity_poly.type
_entity_poly.pdbx_seq_one_letter_code
_entity_poly.pdbx_strand_id
1 'polypeptide(L)'
;MLAYLQFPVDAMRPVFLLCLLAALAPAHAQSGFTFGHSATDTKGKPLPARQMAWRYTTLEAAQDAFERQAPRFAPNSILTFRLAVDAGDTTSRVDLVEGSDRTPLPMVAPGAFLLASAGAGADDALVVANRDFPPGQMTHPTVRVRSHDVPPGVVRMGDARLTCQAQMAMAKTAGFKVYAALGAARLFGFDVCNKLAVTVFDAPARRFDTIVVDDGERRASLAAGAPDAPTLGDRQWSDNARISFTWQGQAVR
;
A
#
# COMPACT_ATOMS: atom_id res chain seq x y z
N MET A 1 -52.24 -26.81 2.87
CA MET A 1 -52.45 -25.43 2.39
C MET A 1 -51.30 -24.59 2.98
N LEU A 2 -50.21 -24.43 2.26
CA LEU A 2 -49.02 -23.63 2.66
C LEU A 2 -49.04 -22.38 1.78
N ALA A 3 -49.29 -21.22 2.42
CA ALA A 3 -49.29 -19.91 1.76
C ALA A 3 -47.82 -19.45 1.60
N TYR A 4 -47.37 -19.32 0.36
CA TYR A 4 -46.13 -18.68 -0.02
C TYR A 4 -46.28 -17.17 0.11
N LEU A 5 -45.56 -16.57 1.05
CA LEU A 5 -45.36 -15.11 1.12
C LEU A 5 -44.27 -14.71 0.09
N GLN A 6 -44.75 -14.20 -1.04
CA GLN A 6 -43.90 -13.50 -2.01
C GLN A 6 -43.60 -12.08 -1.52
N PHE A 7 -42.35 -11.80 -1.18
CA PHE A 7 -41.89 -10.42 -0.95
C PHE A 7 -41.52 -9.80 -2.29
N PRO A 8 -41.97 -8.57 -2.57
CA PRO A 8 -41.62 -7.88 -3.80
C PRO A 8 -40.15 -7.43 -3.78
N VAL A 9 -39.38 -7.89 -4.77
CA VAL A 9 -37.95 -7.66 -4.95
C VAL A 9 -37.58 -6.21 -5.36
N ASP A 10 -38.60 -5.38 -5.63
CA ASP A 10 -38.40 -4.05 -6.23
C ASP A 10 -38.11 -2.90 -5.25
N ALA A 11 -38.14 -3.13 -3.94
CA ALA A 11 -37.93 -2.07 -2.96
C ALA A 11 -36.44 -1.83 -2.58
N MET A 12 -35.51 -2.68 -3.04
CA MET A 12 -34.08 -2.59 -2.66
C MET A 12 -33.16 -1.92 -3.70
N ARG A 13 -33.69 -1.52 -4.85
CA ARG A 13 -32.88 -0.97 -5.95
C ARG A 13 -32.30 0.45 -5.78
N PRO A 14 -32.88 1.41 -5.04
CA PRO A 14 -32.30 2.76 -5.01
C PRO A 14 -31.10 2.94 -4.08
N VAL A 15 -30.92 2.11 -3.05
CA VAL A 15 -29.82 2.30 -2.07
C VAL A 15 -28.48 1.76 -2.60
N PHE A 16 -28.51 0.71 -3.43
CA PHE A 16 -27.31 0.17 -4.05
C PHE A 16 -26.74 1.05 -5.18
N LEU A 17 -27.57 1.82 -5.84
CA LEU A 17 -27.15 2.66 -6.97
C LEU A 17 -26.37 3.92 -6.51
N LEU A 18 -26.62 4.42 -5.30
CA LEU A 18 -25.92 5.61 -4.79
C LEU A 18 -24.49 5.30 -4.31
N CYS A 19 -24.22 4.07 -3.88
CA CYS A 19 -22.86 3.65 -3.51
C CYS A 19 -22.01 3.30 -4.74
N LEU A 20 -22.61 2.91 -5.87
CA LEU A 20 -21.88 2.58 -7.10
C LEU A 20 -21.46 3.81 -7.92
N LEU A 21 -22.15 4.93 -7.80
CA LEU A 21 -21.81 6.18 -8.52
C LEU A 21 -20.60 6.91 -7.95
N ALA A 22 -20.16 6.60 -6.72
CA ALA A 22 -18.92 7.11 -6.16
C ALA A 22 -17.66 6.37 -6.68
N ALA A 23 -17.83 5.27 -7.42
CA ALA A 23 -16.73 4.43 -7.92
C ALA A 23 -16.36 4.69 -9.40
N LEU A 24 -17.06 5.60 -10.09
CA LEU A 24 -16.80 5.94 -11.50
C LEU A 24 -16.04 7.26 -11.66
N ALA A 25 -15.06 7.53 -10.80
CA ALA A 25 -14.06 8.56 -11.12
C ALA A 25 -13.08 8.00 -12.16
N PRO A 26 -12.72 8.77 -13.20
CA PRO A 26 -11.85 8.29 -14.26
C PRO A 26 -10.49 7.89 -13.67
N ALA A 27 -9.98 6.75 -14.10
CA ALA A 27 -8.74 6.10 -13.67
C ALA A 27 -7.47 6.90 -14.05
N HIS A 28 -7.32 8.09 -13.49
CA HIS A 28 -6.09 8.90 -13.50
C HIS A 28 -5.60 9.21 -12.09
N ALA A 29 -6.15 8.55 -11.08
CA ALA A 29 -5.66 8.68 -9.73
C ALA A 29 -4.55 7.66 -9.50
N GLN A 30 -3.31 8.14 -9.44
CA GLN A 30 -2.30 7.51 -8.60
C GLN A 30 -2.97 7.33 -7.24
N SER A 31 -3.34 6.08 -6.91
CA SER A 31 -4.07 5.76 -5.68
C SER A 31 -3.13 5.75 -4.48
N GLY A 32 -2.61 6.93 -4.13
CA GLY A 32 -2.10 7.16 -2.80
C GLY A 32 -3.29 7.32 -1.86
N PHE A 33 -3.48 6.39 -0.94
CA PHE A 33 -4.41 6.59 0.17
C PHE A 33 -3.95 7.79 0.98
N THR A 34 -4.66 8.91 0.89
CA THR A 34 -4.36 10.14 1.65
C THR A 34 -5.02 10.03 3.02
N PHE A 35 -4.22 9.87 4.07
CA PHE A 35 -4.69 9.93 5.45
C PHE A 35 -4.27 11.25 6.07
N GLY A 36 -5.23 12.13 6.35
CA GLY A 36 -4.97 13.40 7.03
C GLY A 36 -4.75 13.19 8.52
N HIS A 37 -3.51 13.31 8.99
CA HIS A 37 -3.20 13.39 10.41
C HIS A 37 -2.27 14.59 10.64
N SER A 38 -2.64 15.43 11.59
CA SER A 38 -1.69 16.39 12.15
C SER A 38 -0.68 15.60 12.98
N ALA A 39 0.55 15.48 12.48
CA ALA A 39 1.63 15.00 13.31
C ALA A 39 1.90 16.04 14.41
N THR A 40 2.13 15.56 15.62
CA THR A 40 2.63 16.38 16.73
C THR A 40 4.04 15.95 17.05
N ASP A 41 4.87 16.88 17.50
CA ASP A 41 6.20 16.54 18.03
C ASP A 41 6.08 15.73 19.34
N THR A 42 7.20 15.30 19.87
CA THR A 42 7.29 14.52 21.12
C THR A 42 6.75 15.24 22.36
N LYS A 43 6.51 16.56 22.27
CA LYS A 43 5.91 17.40 23.33
C LYS A 43 4.43 17.70 23.08
N GLY A 44 3.82 17.04 22.08
CA GLY A 44 2.41 17.27 21.69
C GLY A 44 2.17 18.56 20.93
N LYS A 45 3.25 19.32 20.54
CA LYS A 45 3.12 20.52 19.74
C LYS A 45 2.88 20.14 18.28
N PRO A 46 1.88 20.71 17.59
CA PRO A 46 1.69 20.47 16.17
C PRO A 46 2.96 20.81 15.39
N LEU A 47 3.44 19.86 14.59
CA LEU A 47 4.49 20.14 13.62
C LEU A 47 3.99 21.16 12.58
N PRO A 48 4.89 21.95 11.98
CA PRO A 48 4.52 22.81 10.88
C PRO A 48 3.67 22.02 9.88
N ALA A 49 2.52 22.57 9.49
CA ALA A 49 1.48 21.87 8.74
C ALA A 49 1.92 21.27 7.37
N ARG A 50 3.17 21.49 6.99
CA ARG A 50 3.76 21.06 5.72
C ARG A 50 4.87 20.03 5.88
N GLN A 51 5.51 19.90 7.04
CA GLN A 51 6.63 18.97 7.21
C GLN A 51 6.15 17.51 7.20
N MET A 52 6.80 16.67 6.41
CA MET A 52 6.54 15.23 6.39
C MET A 52 7.05 14.61 7.70
N ALA A 53 6.11 14.20 8.55
CA ALA A 53 6.42 13.50 9.78
C ALA A 53 5.33 12.48 10.11
N TRP A 54 5.74 11.36 10.66
CA TRP A 54 4.87 10.23 11.03
C TRP A 54 5.26 9.69 12.40
N ARG A 55 4.31 9.17 13.13
CA ARG A 55 4.62 8.44 14.36
C ARG A 55 5.39 7.17 13.98
N TYR A 56 6.45 6.89 14.71
CA TYR A 56 7.25 5.68 14.53
C TYR A 56 6.37 4.42 14.61
N THR A 57 5.50 4.33 15.61
CA THR A 57 4.58 3.19 15.81
C THR A 57 3.66 2.92 14.61
N THR A 58 3.39 3.94 13.78
CA THR A 58 2.62 3.74 12.55
C THR A 58 3.42 2.97 11.49
N LEU A 59 4.70 3.27 11.35
CA LEU A 59 5.58 2.57 10.41
C LEU A 59 5.99 1.20 10.97
N GLU A 60 6.23 1.13 12.26
CA GLU A 60 6.52 -0.10 12.99
C GLU A 60 5.42 -1.16 12.80
N ALA A 61 4.16 -0.76 12.81
CA ALA A 61 3.05 -1.68 12.54
C ALA A 61 3.16 -2.36 11.15
N ALA A 62 3.69 -1.66 10.15
CA ALA A 62 3.98 -2.25 8.83
C ALA A 62 5.18 -3.19 8.90
N GLN A 63 6.24 -2.80 9.62
CA GLN A 63 7.44 -3.62 9.83
C GLN A 63 7.07 -4.93 10.53
N ASP A 64 6.30 -4.87 11.61
CA ASP A 64 5.83 -6.04 12.35
C ASP A 64 4.97 -6.98 11.49
N ALA A 65 4.08 -6.41 10.66
CA ALA A 65 3.26 -7.21 9.76
C ALA A 65 4.13 -7.91 8.71
N PHE A 66 5.14 -7.22 8.20
CA PHE A 66 6.13 -7.77 7.29
C PHE A 66 6.90 -8.92 7.95
N GLU A 67 7.50 -8.71 9.10
CA GLU A 67 8.34 -9.72 9.79
C GLU A 67 7.56 -11.00 10.13
N ARG A 68 6.31 -10.86 10.56
CA ARG A 68 5.44 -12.03 10.83
C ARG A 68 5.08 -12.81 9.60
N GLN A 69 4.98 -12.18 8.43
CA GLN A 69 4.43 -12.81 7.23
C GLN A 69 5.48 -13.10 6.14
N ALA A 70 6.64 -12.44 6.20
CA ALA A 70 7.72 -12.62 5.23
C ALA A 70 8.16 -14.10 5.08
N PRO A 71 8.32 -14.89 6.16
CA PRO A 71 8.70 -16.29 6.02
C PRO A 71 7.73 -17.11 5.16
N ARG A 72 6.46 -16.71 5.11
CA ARG A 72 5.42 -17.39 4.33
C ARG A 72 5.37 -16.93 2.88
N PHE A 73 5.33 -15.60 2.67
CA PHE A 73 5.04 -15.04 1.34
C PHE A 73 6.29 -14.70 0.53
N ALA A 74 7.33 -14.22 1.20
CA ALA A 74 8.52 -13.67 0.56
C ALA A 74 9.76 -13.74 1.48
N PRO A 75 10.31 -14.93 1.77
CA PRO A 75 11.35 -15.14 2.80
C PRO A 75 12.65 -14.38 2.54
N ASN A 76 12.95 -14.05 1.28
CA ASN A 76 14.18 -13.35 0.88
C ASN A 76 13.91 -11.90 0.47
N SER A 77 12.93 -11.26 1.10
CA SER A 77 12.54 -9.89 0.77
C SER A 77 12.93 -8.89 1.83
N ILE A 78 12.94 -7.63 1.43
CA ILE A 78 13.08 -6.48 2.32
C ILE A 78 11.84 -5.59 2.22
N LEU A 79 11.50 -4.94 3.33
CA LEU A 79 10.51 -3.90 3.39
C LEU A 79 11.20 -2.54 3.26
N THR A 80 10.67 -1.68 2.41
CA THR A 80 11.10 -0.29 2.30
C THR A 80 9.90 0.64 2.41
N PHE A 81 10.13 1.82 2.99
CA PHE A 81 9.18 2.93 3.01
C PHE A 81 9.58 3.94 1.94
N ARG A 82 8.61 4.45 1.19
CA ARG A 82 8.88 5.37 0.09
C ARG A 82 8.12 6.68 0.27
N LEU A 83 8.86 7.76 0.18
CA LEU A 83 8.31 9.11 0.11
C LEU A 83 7.73 9.36 -1.29
N ALA A 84 6.67 10.18 -1.36
CA ALA A 84 6.18 10.71 -2.62
C ALA A 84 7.12 11.85 -3.07
N VAL A 85 8.18 11.49 -3.78
CA VAL A 85 9.20 12.41 -4.31
C VAL A 85 9.42 12.14 -5.80
N ASP A 86 9.95 13.14 -6.50
CA ASP A 86 10.29 13.02 -7.92
C ASP A 86 11.36 11.95 -8.15
N ALA A 87 11.30 11.27 -9.30
CA ALA A 87 12.16 10.13 -9.68
C ALA A 87 13.64 10.53 -9.85
N GLY A 88 14.16 11.54 -9.46
CA GLY A 88 15.57 11.96 -9.51
C GLY A 88 16.04 12.60 -8.20
N ASP A 89 15.17 12.59 -7.20
CA ASP A 89 15.46 13.26 -5.94
C ASP A 89 16.48 12.49 -5.09
N THR A 90 17.69 12.96 -5.07
CA THR A 90 18.79 12.45 -4.25
C THR A 90 18.98 13.22 -2.94
N THR A 91 18.17 14.26 -2.69
CA THR A 91 18.33 15.17 -1.55
C THR A 91 17.43 14.83 -0.37
N SER A 92 16.46 13.94 -0.57
CA SER A 92 15.58 13.47 0.50
C SER A 92 16.36 12.73 1.58
N ARG A 93 16.10 13.09 2.83
CA ARG A 93 16.62 12.44 4.03
C ARG A 93 15.48 12.21 4.99
N VAL A 94 15.61 11.18 5.79
CA VAL A 94 14.62 10.82 6.82
C VAL A 94 15.37 10.54 8.10
N ASP A 95 14.92 11.13 9.19
CA ASP A 95 15.48 10.95 10.53
C ASP A 95 14.45 10.27 11.44
N LEU A 96 14.92 9.42 12.32
CA LEU A 96 14.22 9.02 13.53
C LEU A 96 14.48 10.08 14.60
N VAL A 97 13.43 10.61 15.20
CA VAL A 97 13.49 11.66 16.23
C VAL A 97 12.93 11.12 17.53
N GLU A 98 13.78 11.02 18.53
CA GLU A 98 13.46 10.54 19.88
C GLU A 98 13.80 11.66 20.88
N GLY A 99 12.78 12.39 21.32
CA GLY A 99 13.00 13.58 22.16
C GLY A 99 13.80 14.67 21.42
N SER A 100 15.04 14.91 21.85
CA SER A 100 15.99 15.84 21.20
C SER A 100 16.89 15.18 20.17
N ASP A 101 17.00 13.87 20.22
CA ASP A 101 17.96 13.12 19.42
C ASP A 101 17.42 12.86 18.01
N ARG A 102 18.31 12.96 17.03
CA ARG A 102 18.03 12.68 15.63
C ARG A 102 19.00 11.64 15.07
N THR A 103 18.48 10.54 14.59
CA THR A 103 19.25 9.47 13.97
C THR A 103 18.83 9.33 12.51
N PRO A 104 19.76 9.55 11.55
CA PRO A 104 19.45 9.36 10.14
C PRO A 104 19.05 7.92 9.84
N LEU A 105 17.94 7.74 9.12
CA LEU A 105 17.52 6.43 8.64
C LEU A 105 18.25 6.06 7.34
N PRO A 106 18.58 4.77 7.13
CA PRO A 106 19.24 4.32 5.92
C PRO A 106 18.41 4.56 4.68
N MET A 107 18.90 5.33 3.73
CA MET A 107 18.32 5.51 2.40
C MET A 107 18.86 4.45 1.45
N VAL A 108 17.98 3.64 0.86
CA VAL A 108 18.36 2.54 -0.06
C VAL A 108 18.18 2.90 -1.53
N ALA A 109 17.40 3.95 -1.79
CA ALA A 109 17.20 4.54 -3.12
C ALA A 109 16.64 5.96 -2.95
N PRO A 110 16.57 6.80 -4.02
CA PRO A 110 15.89 8.08 -3.97
C PRO A 110 14.48 7.95 -3.38
N GLY A 111 14.23 8.67 -2.27
CA GLY A 111 12.97 8.64 -1.54
C GLY A 111 12.60 7.30 -0.87
N ALA A 112 13.48 6.30 -0.85
CA ALA A 112 13.23 5.03 -0.20
C ALA A 112 14.16 4.80 1.00
N PHE A 113 13.60 4.45 2.16
CA PHE A 113 14.34 4.26 3.39
C PHE A 113 13.94 2.97 4.12
N LEU A 114 14.82 2.51 5.00
CA LEU A 114 14.57 1.41 5.94
C LEU A 114 14.23 1.99 7.30
N LEU A 115 13.29 1.34 8.00
CA LEU A 115 13.02 1.68 9.38
C LEU A 115 14.08 1.02 10.27
N ALA A 116 14.78 1.82 11.07
CA ALA A 116 15.63 1.31 12.13
C ALA A 116 14.80 1.10 13.40
N SER A 117 15.24 0.20 14.28
CA SER A 117 14.61 0.01 15.57
C SER A 117 14.74 1.28 16.41
N ALA A 118 13.63 1.74 16.99
CA ALA A 118 13.67 2.81 17.98
C ALA A 118 14.12 2.28 19.34
N GLY A 119 14.61 3.19 20.17
CA GLY A 119 14.98 2.90 21.56
C GLY A 119 13.76 2.75 22.48
N ALA A 120 13.98 2.88 23.79
CA ALA A 120 12.95 2.72 24.82
C ALA A 120 11.83 3.79 24.80
N GLY A 121 11.92 4.79 23.93
CA GLY A 121 10.93 5.87 23.74
C GLY A 121 10.09 5.75 22.47
N ALA A 122 9.97 4.55 21.90
CA ALA A 122 9.35 4.31 20.59
C ALA A 122 7.92 4.88 20.42
N ASP A 123 7.13 4.91 21.50
CA ASP A 123 5.75 5.40 21.47
C ASP A 123 5.64 6.89 21.09
N ASP A 124 6.62 7.69 21.49
CA ASP A 124 6.68 9.13 21.21
C ASP A 124 7.62 9.49 20.07
N ALA A 125 8.32 8.52 19.49
CA ALA A 125 9.27 8.73 18.41
C ALA A 125 8.55 9.12 17.10
N LEU A 126 9.20 9.99 16.33
CA LEU A 126 8.74 10.45 15.03
C LEU A 126 9.75 10.06 13.95
N VAL A 127 9.23 9.71 12.79
CA VAL A 127 10.00 9.60 11.56
C VAL A 127 9.75 10.87 10.76
N VAL A 128 10.78 11.66 10.52
CA VAL A 128 10.68 13.03 9.96
C VAL A 128 11.52 13.12 8.70
N ALA A 129 10.89 13.50 7.59
CA ALA A 129 11.62 13.81 6.37
C ALA A 129 12.04 15.28 6.32
N ASN A 130 13.15 15.57 5.64
CA ASN A 130 13.62 16.93 5.36
C ASN A 130 12.82 17.63 4.26
N ARG A 131 11.54 17.24 4.10
CA ARG A 131 10.65 17.72 3.05
C ARG A 131 9.29 18.07 3.58
N ASP A 132 8.63 18.96 2.86
CA ASP A 132 7.24 19.30 3.08
C ASP A 132 6.31 18.41 2.25
N PHE A 133 5.10 18.22 2.75
CA PHE A 133 4.03 17.64 1.93
C PHE A 133 3.72 18.58 0.75
N PRO A 134 3.47 18.03 -0.44
CA PRO A 134 2.93 18.81 -1.53
C PRO A 134 1.65 19.53 -1.10
N PRO A 135 1.37 20.75 -1.60
CA PRO A 135 0.16 21.48 -1.26
C PRO A 135 -1.09 20.63 -1.47
N GLY A 136 -1.95 20.55 -0.44
CA GLY A 136 -3.20 19.78 -0.49
C GLY A 136 -3.04 18.26 -0.35
N GLN A 137 -1.85 17.76 -0.18
CA GLN A 137 -1.59 16.33 0.05
C GLN A 137 -0.95 16.13 1.41
N MET A 138 -1.58 15.32 2.23
CA MET A 138 -0.98 14.73 3.43
C MET A 138 -0.84 13.23 3.14
N THR A 139 0.37 12.82 2.80
CA THR A 139 0.62 11.44 2.39
C THR A 139 1.46 10.70 3.42
N HIS A 140 1.04 9.50 3.80
CA HIS A 140 1.95 8.56 4.45
C HIS A 140 2.96 8.02 3.42
N PRO A 141 4.13 7.57 3.87
CA PRO A 141 5.02 6.86 2.98
C PRO A 141 4.30 5.61 2.48
N THR A 142 4.56 5.25 1.25
CA THR A 142 4.08 3.96 0.72
C THR A 142 5.02 2.86 1.16
N VAL A 143 4.46 1.69 1.41
CA VAL A 143 5.23 0.49 1.75
C VAL A 143 5.53 -0.27 0.46
N ARG A 144 6.73 -0.81 0.35
CA ARG A 144 7.10 -1.71 -0.73
C ARG A 144 7.92 -2.88 -0.19
N VAL A 145 7.48 -4.09 -0.52
CA VAL A 145 8.25 -5.31 -0.29
C VAL A 145 8.87 -5.75 -1.61
N ARG A 146 10.12 -6.19 -1.56
CA ARG A 146 10.83 -6.69 -2.74
C ARG A 146 11.79 -7.80 -2.39
N SER A 147 11.67 -8.91 -3.08
CA SER A 147 12.62 -10.02 -3.02
C SER A 147 13.90 -9.68 -3.79
N HIS A 148 15.05 -10.11 -3.26
CA HIS A 148 16.36 -9.83 -3.84
C HIS A 148 16.61 -10.53 -5.18
N ASP A 149 15.93 -11.67 -5.40
CA ASP A 149 16.05 -12.52 -6.59
C ASP A 149 15.15 -12.11 -7.75
N VAL A 150 14.40 -11.00 -7.59
CA VAL A 150 13.45 -10.52 -8.61
C VAL A 150 14.07 -9.41 -9.45
N PRO A 151 14.13 -9.55 -10.79
CA PRO A 151 14.70 -8.54 -11.69
C PRO A 151 13.97 -7.20 -11.61
N PRO A 152 14.61 -6.07 -11.93
CA PRO A 152 13.94 -4.79 -12.08
C PRO A 152 12.75 -4.86 -13.06
N GLY A 153 11.63 -4.21 -12.71
CA GLY A 153 10.42 -4.21 -13.54
C GLY A 153 9.54 -5.46 -13.42
N VAL A 154 9.97 -6.45 -12.63
CA VAL A 154 9.17 -7.62 -12.30
C VAL A 154 8.77 -7.55 -10.84
N VAL A 155 7.55 -7.98 -10.52
CA VAL A 155 7.01 -8.09 -9.16
C VAL A 155 6.72 -9.56 -8.88
N ARG A 156 7.06 -10.03 -7.70
CA ARG A 156 6.67 -11.36 -7.24
C ARG A 156 5.30 -11.27 -6.56
N MET A 157 4.42 -12.24 -6.79
CA MET A 157 3.08 -12.25 -6.20
C MET A 157 3.11 -12.20 -4.67
N GLY A 158 4.03 -12.93 -4.05
CA GLY A 158 4.24 -12.89 -2.59
C GLY A 158 4.67 -11.53 -2.09
N ASP A 159 5.53 -10.81 -2.84
CA ASP A 159 5.94 -9.44 -2.50
C ASP A 159 4.74 -8.49 -2.54
N ALA A 160 3.89 -8.59 -3.56
CA ALA A 160 2.69 -7.76 -3.69
C ALA A 160 1.67 -8.05 -2.57
N ARG A 161 1.45 -9.32 -2.23
CA ARG A 161 0.60 -9.74 -1.10
C ARG A 161 1.09 -9.16 0.21
N LEU A 162 2.37 -9.28 0.46
CA LEU A 162 3.01 -8.80 1.69
C LEU A 162 3.05 -7.28 1.76
N THR A 163 3.29 -6.59 0.63
CA THR A 163 3.16 -5.12 0.52
C THR A 163 1.76 -4.66 0.94
N CYS A 164 0.71 -5.32 0.44
CA CYS A 164 -0.66 -4.97 0.84
C CYS A 164 -0.87 -5.16 2.34
N GLN A 165 -0.43 -6.28 2.92
CA GLN A 165 -0.64 -6.56 4.34
C GLN A 165 0.10 -5.56 5.22
N ALA A 166 1.33 -5.21 4.89
CA ALA A 166 2.11 -4.20 5.60
C ALA A 166 1.46 -2.80 5.48
N GLN A 167 1.02 -2.42 4.27
CA GLN A 167 0.31 -1.16 4.05
C GLN A 167 -0.99 -1.10 4.86
N MET A 168 -1.74 -2.19 4.94
CA MET A 168 -2.97 -2.28 5.72
C MET A 168 -2.72 -2.24 7.23
N ALA A 169 -1.62 -2.82 7.70
CA ALA A 169 -1.21 -2.73 9.11
C ALA A 169 -0.90 -1.27 9.49
N MET A 170 -0.14 -0.56 8.66
CA MET A 170 0.14 0.87 8.82
C MET A 170 -1.16 1.70 8.81
N ALA A 171 -2.07 1.44 7.88
CA ALA A 171 -3.32 2.17 7.76
C ALA A 171 -4.23 2.02 9.00
N LYS A 172 -4.19 0.87 9.69
CA LYS A 172 -4.98 0.66 10.92
C LYS A 172 -4.53 1.56 12.07
N THR A 173 -3.27 1.93 12.13
CA THR A 173 -2.72 2.82 13.17
C THR A 173 -2.92 4.30 12.82
N ALA A 174 -3.27 4.60 11.57
CA ALA A 174 -3.40 5.96 11.05
C ALA A 174 -4.65 6.72 11.52
N GLY A 175 -5.55 6.08 12.29
CA GLY A 175 -6.66 6.74 12.98
C GLY A 175 -8.01 6.04 12.86
N PHE A 176 -8.89 6.37 13.83
CA PHE A 176 -10.17 5.70 14.03
C PHE A 176 -11.08 5.65 12.79
N LYS A 177 -11.13 6.71 11.98
CA LYS A 177 -12.00 6.74 10.79
C LYS A 177 -11.57 5.71 9.74
N VAL A 178 -10.27 5.56 9.54
CA VAL A 178 -9.70 4.57 8.61
C VAL A 178 -9.88 3.18 9.16
N TYR A 179 -9.60 2.99 10.45
CA TYR A 179 -9.82 1.72 11.13
C TYR A 179 -11.28 1.28 11.07
N ALA A 180 -12.24 2.19 11.32
CA ALA A 180 -13.67 1.89 11.25
C ALA A 180 -14.12 1.50 9.83
N ALA A 181 -13.63 2.18 8.80
CA ALA A 181 -13.93 1.84 7.41
C ALA A 181 -13.40 0.46 7.02
N LEU A 182 -12.15 0.15 7.41
CA LEU A 182 -11.53 -1.15 7.19
C LEU A 182 -12.18 -2.26 8.02
N GLY A 183 -12.58 -1.94 9.24
CA GLY A 183 -13.32 -2.86 10.12
C GLY A 183 -14.70 -3.21 9.57
N ALA A 184 -15.45 -2.21 9.08
CA ALA A 184 -16.72 -2.44 8.41
C ALA A 184 -16.55 -3.33 7.18
N ALA A 185 -15.56 -3.06 6.31
CA ALA A 185 -15.28 -3.92 5.16
C ALA A 185 -15.01 -5.38 5.56
N ARG A 186 -14.28 -5.62 6.65
CA ARG A 186 -14.04 -6.97 7.19
C ARG A 186 -15.30 -7.66 7.71
N LEU A 187 -16.19 -6.94 8.39
CA LEU A 187 -17.47 -7.49 8.87
C LEU A 187 -18.35 -7.97 7.72
N PHE A 188 -18.21 -7.38 6.53
CA PHE A 188 -18.88 -7.85 5.31
C PHE A 188 -18.07 -8.89 4.53
N GLY A 189 -17.04 -9.49 5.13
CA GLY A 189 -16.21 -10.51 4.46
C GLY A 189 -15.24 -9.96 3.41
N PHE A 190 -15.07 -8.64 3.35
CA PHE A 190 -14.10 -8.02 2.45
C PHE A 190 -12.70 -8.02 3.08
N ASP A 191 -11.90 -8.99 2.72
CA ASP A 191 -10.46 -8.85 2.86
C ASP A 191 -9.96 -7.99 1.69
N VAL A 192 -9.64 -6.73 2.01
CA VAL A 192 -9.24 -5.73 1.01
C VAL A 192 -8.07 -6.24 0.17
N CYS A 193 -7.06 -6.85 0.81
CA CYS A 193 -5.91 -7.37 0.08
C CYS A 193 -6.29 -8.49 -0.89
N ASN A 194 -7.24 -9.35 -0.53
CA ASN A 194 -7.66 -10.44 -1.42
C ASN A 194 -8.44 -9.97 -2.66
N LYS A 195 -9.00 -8.75 -2.63
CA LYS A 195 -9.80 -8.20 -3.73
C LYS A 195 -9.04 -7.22 -4.61
N LEU A 196 -7.88 -6.76 -4.18
CA LEU A 196 -7.09 -5.81 -4.96
C LEU A 196 -6.42 -6.50 -6.13
N ALA A 197 -6.48 -5.86 -7.30
CA ALA A 197 -5.72 -6.30 -8.45
C ALA A 197 -4.21 -6.18 -8.19
N VAL A 198 -3.44 -7.08 -8.77
CA VAL A 198 -1.98 -7.13 -8.62
C VAL A 198 -1.25 -5.85 -9.02
N THR A 199 -1.91 -4.97 -9.79
CA THR A 199 -1.37 -3.69 -10.28
C THR A 199 -1.43 -2.55 -9.28
N VAL A 200 -2.16 -2.69 -8.17
CA VAL A 200 -2.46 -1.55 -7.28
C VAL A 200 -1.21 -1.01 -6.58
N PHE A 201 -0.26 -1.87 -6.22
CA PHE A 201 0.89 -1.45 -5.41
C PHE A 201 2.19 -1.30 -6.19
N ASP A 202 2.33 -2.00 -7.31
CA ASP A 202 3.61 -2.14 -8.01
C ASP A 202 3.52 -1.85 -9.51
N ALA A 203 2.40 -1.31 -9.98
CA ALA A 203 2.32 -0.87 -11.38
C ALA A 203 3.40 0.19 -11.65
N PRO A 204 4.10 0.11 -12.79
CA PRO A 204 5.08 1.11 -13.14
C PRO A 204 4.41 2.49 -13.28
N ALA A 205 5.13 3.55 -12.91
CA ALA A 205 4.67 4.93 -13.10
C ALA A 205 4.45 5.28 -14.58
N ARG A 206 5.03 4.49 -15.47
CA ARG A 206 4.87 4.61 -16.92
C ARG A 206 3.64 3.83 -17.38
N ARG A 207 3.07 4.28 -18.49
CA ARG A 207 1.97 3.58 -19.17
C ARG A 207 2.39 2.16 -19.54
N PHE A 208 1.48 1.22 -19.35
CA PHE A 208 1.60 -0.17 -19.81
C PHE A 208 0.26 -0.59 -20.45
N ASP A 209 0.29 -1.54 -21.34
CA ASP A 209 -0.89 -2.06 -22.05
C ASP A 209 -1.19 -3.52 -21.69
N THR A 210 -0.19 -4.24 -21.21
CA THR A 210 -0.35 -5.65 -20.90
C THR A 210 0.32 -5.99 -19.57
N ILE A 211 -0.34 -6.88 -18.82
CA ILE A 211 0.15 -7.52 -17.61
C ILE A 211 0.40 -8.98 -17.95
N VAL A 212 1.58 -9.49 -17.66
CA VAL A 212 1.91 -10.90 -17.80
C VAL A 212 2.13 -11.48 -16.40
N VAL A 213 1.37 -12.49 -16.05
CA VAL A 213 1.58 -13.27 -14.83
C VAL A 213 2.09 -14.66 -15.24
N ASP A 214 3.21 -15.07 -14.66
CA ASP A 214 3.92 -16.30 -14.99
C ASP A 214 4.31 -17.04 -13.71
N ASP A 215 3.83 -18.25 -13.56
CA ASP A 215 4.09 -19.15 -12.41
C ASP A 215 4.96 -20.36 -12.81
N GLY A 216 5.60 -20.28 -13.96
CA GLY A 216 6.38 -21.40 -14.53
C GLY A 216 5.54 -22.41 -15.28
N GLU A 217 4.53 -22.99 -14.64
CA GLU A 217 3.60 -23.96 -15.28
C GLU A 217 2.42 -23.26 -15.97
N ARG A 218 2.06 -22.08 -15.51
CA ARG A 218 0.92 -21.30 -15.98
C ARG A 218 1.36 -19.90 -16.34
N ARG A 219 0.86 -19.41 -17.45
CA ARG A 219 1.09 -18.03 -17.90
C ARG A 219 -0.22 -17.43 -18.38
N ALA A 220 -0.49 -16.19 -17.94
CA ALA A 220 -1.59 -15.39 -18.44
C ALA A 220 -1.06 -14.03 -18.94
N SER A 221 -1.63 -13.56 -20.05
CA SER A 221 -1.35 -12.24 -20.60
C SER A 221 -2.67 -11.49 -20.72
N LEU A 222 -2.81 -10.37 -20.07
CA LEU A 222 -4.05 -9.63 -19.89
C LEU A 222 -3.86 -8.17 -20.26
N ALA A 223 -4.87 -7.57 -20.88
CA ALA A 223 -4.85 -6.13 -21.12
C ALA A 223 -4.87 -5.35 -19.79
N ALA A 224 -4.26 -4.18 -19.79
CA ALA A 224 -4.35 -3.27 -18.65
C ALA A 224 -5.83 -2.91 -18.39
N GLY A 225 -6.28 -3.08 -17.14
CA GLY A 225 -7.67 -2.83 -16.76
C GLY A 225 -8.65 -3.93 -17.12
N ALA A 226 -8.17 -5.11 -17.58
CA ALA A 226 -9.03 -6.26 -17.80
C ALA A 226 -9.81 -6.63 -16.52
N PRO A 227 -11.11 -6.91 -16.59
CA PRO A 227 -11.93 -7.22 -15.43
C PRO A 227 -11.56 -8.55 -14.76
N ASP A 228 -10.89 -9.42 -15.50
CA ASP A 228 -10.37 -10.72 -15.08
C ASP A 228 -8.90 -10.67 -14.64
N ALA A 229 -8.35 -9.47 -14.45
CA ALA A 229 -7.00 -9.32 -13.93
C ALA A 229 -6.85 -10.03 -12.57
N PRO A 230 -5.77 -10.81 -12.36
CA PRO A 230 -5.55 -11.51 -11.11
C PRO A 230 -5.60 -10.58 -9.91
N THR A 231 -6.25 -11.02 -8.85
CA THR A 231 -6.23 -10.34 -7.55
C THR A 231 -5.15 -10.94 -6.66
N LEU A 232 -4.74 -10.21 -5.63
CA LEU A 232 -3.78 -10.70 -4.65
C LEU A 232 -4.31 -11.92 -3.87
N GLY A 233 -5.65 -12.08 -3.78
CA GLY A 233 -6.29 -13.23 -3.15
C GLY A 233 -6.44 -14.46 -4.03
N ASP A 234 -6.11 -14.35 -5.30
CA ASP A 234 -6.25 -15.47 -6.24
C ASP A 234 -5.22 -16.56 -5.96
N ARG A 235 -5.71 -17.64 -5.37
CA ARG A 235 -4.88 -18.77 -4.92
C ARG A 235 -4.41 -19.68 -6.06
N GLN A 236 -4.93 -19.48 -7.28
CA GLN A 236 -4.43 -20.24 -8.44
C GLN A 236 -2.99 -19.81 -8.80
N TRP A 237 -2.55 -18.61 -8.37
CA TRP A 237 -1.19 -18.13 -8.54
C TRP A 237 -0.40 -18.30 -7.26
N SER A 238 0.75 -18.97 -7.35
CA SER A 238 1.64 -19.15 -6.19
C SER A 238 2.27 -17.82 -5.75
N ASP A 239 2.86 -17.80 -4.56
CA ASP A 239 3.63 -16.64 -4.09
C ASP A 239 4.91 -16.42 -4.93
N ASN A 240 5.34 -17.41 -5.71
CA ASN A 240 6.49 -17.31 -6.62
C ASN A 240 6.12 -16.78 -8.00
N ALA A 241 4.83 -16.68 -8.34
CA ALA A 241 4.40 -16.14 -9.62
C ALA A 241 5.00 -14.75 -9.86
N ARG A 242 5.48 -14.53 -11.07
CA ARG A 242 6.13 -13.28 -11.50
C ARG A 242 5.15 -12.46 -12.32
N ILE A 243 5.03 -11.18 -11.98
CA ILE A 243 4.17 -10.21 -12.64
C ILE A 243 5.10 -9.24 -13.38
N SER A 244 4.91 -9.11 -14.68
CA SER A 244 5.63 -8.16 -15.51
C SER A 244 4.66 -7.29 -16.30
N PHE A 245 5.11 -6.10 -16.68
CA PHE A 245 4.33 -5.12 -17.41
C PHE A 245 4.98 -4.86 -18.75
N THR A 246 4.18 -4.76 -19.80
CA THR A 246 4.69 -4.43 -21.13
C THR A 246 3.96 -3.22 -21.72
N TRP A 247 4.65 -2.51 -22.57
CA TRP A 247 4.13 -1.43 -23.41
C TRP A 247 4.56 -1.69 -24.85
N GLN A 248 3.59 -1.85 -25.77
CA GLN A 248 3.86 -2.19 -27.16
C GLN A 248 4.78 -3.42 -27.31
N GLY A 249 4.58 -4.42 -26.45
CA GLY A 249 5.36 -5.66 -26.43
C GLY A 249 6.76 -5.55 -25.78
N GLN A 250 7.17 -4.38 -25.33
CA GLN A 250 8.45 -4.17 -24.63
C GLN A 250 8.23 -4.16 -23.10
N ALA A 251 9.17 -4.77 -22.36
CA ALA A 251 9.12 -4.76 -20.89
C ALA A 251 9.25 -3.33 -20.34
N VAL A 252 8.36 -2.94 -19.45
CA VAL A 252 8.40 -1.68 -18.70
C VAL A 252 9.22 -1.87 -17.45
N ARG A 253 10.29 -1.08 -17.30
CA ARG A 253 11.22 -1.10 -16.16
C ARG A 253 10.99 0.07 -15.21
#